data_9f53e4ad5f7a9efa9e69aec69dcc4f8a
#
_entry.id   9f53e4ad5f7a9efa9e69aec69dcc4f8a
#
_cell.length_a   1.000
_cell.length_b   1.000
_cell.length_c   1.000
_cell.angle_alpha   90.00
_cell.angle_beta   90.00
_cell.angle_gamma   90.00
#
_symmetry.space_group_name_H-M   'P 1'
#
loop_
_entity.id
_entity.type
_entity.pdbx_description
1 polymer ?
#
loop_
_entity_poly.entity_id
_entity_poly.type
_entity_poly.pdbx_seq_one_letter_code
_entity_poly.pdbx_strand_id
1 'polypeptide(L)'
;MARNIKSGLIQMSLPMTEGEGTIKEIMDAMVQKHIPFIEDAGKQGVQILCLQEIFNTPYFCPGQDNAWYASAEAVPGPTTELMQDYAKKYNMVIIVPIYEKEQAGVL
;
A
#
# COMPACT_ATOMS: atom_id res chain seq x y z
N MET A 1 0.41 2.05 34.84
CA MET A 1 -0.70 1.30 34.22
C MET A 1 -0.34 0.89 32.80
N ALA A 2 -0.40 -0.38 32.50
CA ALA A 2 -0.06 -0.87 31.16
C ALA A 2 -1.18 -0.52 30.16
N ARG A 3 -0.80 -0.17 28.93
CA ARG A 3 -1.73 0.05 27.83
C ARG A 3 -1.44 -0.95 26.74
N ASN A 4 -2.44 -1.71 26.35
CA ASN A 4 -2.32 -2.70 25.29
C ASN A 4 -2.82 -2.09 23.99
N ILE A 5 -2.01 -2.18 22.93
CA ILE A 5 -2.38 -1.73 21.60
C ILE A 5 -2.35 -2.93 20.68
N LYS A 6 -3.46 -3.16 19.97
CA LYS A 6 -3.56 -4.23 18.98
C LYS A 6 -3.02 -3.72 17.65
N SER A 7 -1.95 -4.34 17.17
CA SER A 7 -1.34 -3.98 15.89
C SER A 7 -1.40 -5.15 14.93
N GLY A 8 -1.26 -4.85 13.65
CA GLY A 8 -1.27 -5.85 12.60
C GLY A 8 -0.24 -5.55 11.53
N LEU A 9 0.21 -6.60 10.86
CA LEU A 9 1.08 -6.52 9.70
C LEU A 9 0.44 -7.28 8.56
N ILE A 10 0.49 -6.71 7.36
CA ILE A 10 0.08 -7.41 6.15
C ILE A 10 1.31 -7.56 5.27
N GLN A 11 1.63 -8.81 4.95
CA GLN A 11 2.70 -9.16 4.02
C GLN A 11 2.16 -10.24 3.10
N MET A 12 2.28 -10.03 1.78
CA MET A 12 1.70 -10.97 0.84
C MET A 12 2.51 -11.05 -0.44
N SER A 13 2.27 -12.11 -1.20
CA SER A 13 2.88 -12.32 -2.50
C SER A 13 2.14 -11.49 -3.57
N LEU A 14 2.85 -11.27 -4.68
CA LEU A 14 2.27 -10.56 -5.83
C LEU A 14 1.17 -11.41 -6.48
N PRO A 15 0.00 -10.81 -6.77
CA PRO A 15 -1.02 -11.49 -7.58
C PRO A 15 -0.66 -11.51 -9.06
N MET A 16 0.22 -10.61 -9.48
CA MET A 16 0.61 -10.41 -10.87
C MET A 16 2.06 -9.93 -10.91
N THR A 17 2.88 -10.49 -11.79
CA THR A 17 4.29 -10.14 -11.93
C THR A 17 4.53 -9.24 -13.13
N GLU A 18 5.76 -8.70 -13.21
CA GLU A 18 6.16 -7.91 -14.36
C GLU A 18 6.00 -8.76 -15.64
N GLY A 19 5.47 -8.14 -16.69
CA GLY A 19 5.21 -8.82 -17.96
C GLY A 19 3.84 -9.48 -18.08
N GLU A 20 3.12 -9.64 -16.97
CA GLU A 20 1.76 -10.20 -17.01
C GLU A 20 0.69 -9.12 -17.25
N GLY A 21 1.06 -7.85 -17.12
CA GLY A 21 0.14 -6.74 -17.36
C GLY A 21 0.87 -5.42 -17.31
N THR A 22 0.12 -4.32 -17.46
CA THR A 22 0.68 -2.98 -17.34
C THR A 22 1.02 -2.68 -15.89
N ILE A 23 1.84 -1.64 -15.68
CA ILE A 23 2.17 -1.17 -14.32
C ILE A 23 0.91 -0.84 -13.55
N LYS A 24 -0.04 -0.15 -14.18
CA LYS A 24 -1.30 0.20 -13.56
C LYS A 24 -2.11 -1.04 -13.16
N GLU A 25 -2.17 -2.03 -14.04
CA GLU A 25 -2.88 -3.27 -13.75
C GLU A 25 -2.26 -4.02 -12.57
N ILE A 26 -0.93 -4.08 -12.50
CA ILE A 26 -0.22 -4.71 -11.40
C ILE A 26 -0.50 -3.97 -10.09
N MET A 27 -0.43 -2.63 -10.11
CA MET A 27 -0.72 -1.82 -8.92
C MET A 27 -2.15 -1.99 -8.45
N ASP A 28 -3.11 -1.95 -9.38
CA ASP A 28 -4.52 -2.14 -9.04
C ASP A 28 -4.76 -3.54 -8.43
N ALA A 29 -4.14 -4.57 -9.00
CA ALA A 29 -4.26 -5.93 -8.48
C ALA A 29 -3.69 -6.06 -7.07
N MET A 30 -2.55 -5.41 -6.80
CA MET A 30 -1.96 -5.41 -5.45
C MET A 30 -2.86 -4.72 -4.45
N VAL A 31 -3.38 -3.55 -4.78
CA VAL A 31 -4.29 -2.81 -3.90
C VAL A 31 -5.53 -3.65 -3.63
N GLN A 32 -6.14 -4.22 -4.67
CA GLN A 32 -7.34 -5.04 -4.52
C GLN A 32 -7.11 -6.27 -3.64
N LYS A 33 -5.93 -6.88 -3.74
CA LYS A 33 -5.59 -8.04 -2.90
C LYS A 33 -5.47 -7.64 -1.42
N HIS A 34 -5.04 -6.42 -1.13
CA HIS A 34 -4.90 -5.92 0.25
C HIS A 34 -6.23 -5.61 0.92
N ILE A 35 -7.24 -5.18 0.16
CA ILE A 35 -8.49 -4.67 0.72
C ILE A 35 -9.16 -5.64 1.68
N PRO A 36 -9.37 -6.93 1.35
CA PRO A 36 -10.01 -7.87 2.28
C PRO A 36 -9.25 -8.01 3.60
N PHE A 37 -7.92 -7.96 3.55
CA PHE A 37 -7.08 -8.07 4.75
C PHE A 37 -7.15 -6.81 5.60
N ILE A 38 -7.22 -5.63 4.97
CA ILE A 38 -7.40 -4.37 5.68
C ILE A 38 -8.75 -4.33 6.37
N GLU A 39 -9.80 -4.76 5.68
CA GLU A 39 -11.15 -4.83 6.25
C GLU A 39 -11.21 -5.83 7.42
N ASP A 40 -10.57 -6.99 7.26
CA ASP A 40 -10.51 -7.98 8.32
C ASP A 40 -9.78 -7.43 9.56
N ALA A 41 -8.66 -6.76 9.36
CA ALA A 41 -7.93 -6.11 10.45
C ALA A 41 -8.82 -5.10 11.18
N GLY A 42 -9.55 -4.28 10.41
CA GLY A 42 -10.47 -3.30 10.99
C GLY A 42 -11.56 -3.96 11.83
N LYS A 43 -12.14 -5.05 11.34
CA LYS A 43 -13.16 -5.80 12.06
C LYS A 43 -12.64 -6.47 13.32
N GLN A 44 -11.36 -6.83 13.34
CA GLN A 44 -10.72 -7.41 14.53
C GLN A 44 -10.31 -6.37 15.56
N GLY A 45 -10.50 -5.09 15.29
CA GLY A 45 -10.15 -4.03 16.22
C GLY A 45 -8.66 -3.66 16.21
N VAL A 46 -7.96 -3.93 15.12
CA VAL A 46 -6.57 -3.48 14.96
C VAL A 46 -6.52 -1.97 15.04
N GLN A 47 -5.60 -1.43 15.83
CA GLN A 47 -5.46 0.01 16.05
C GLN A 47 -4.36 0.62 15.18
N ILE A 48 -3.28 -0.14 14.92
CA ILE A 48 -2.19 0.26 14.04
C ILE A 48 -1.93 -0.88 13.07
N LEU A 49 -2.09 -0.62 11.78
CA LEU A 49 -1.86 -1.58 10.71
C LEU A 49 -0.70 -1.11 9.85
N CYS A 50 0.27 -1.98 9.61
CA CYS A 50 1.40 -1.70 8.73
C CYS A 50 1.37 -2.61 7.52
N LEU A 51 1.49 -2.01 6.32
CA LEU A 51 1.58 -2.74 5.07
C LEU A 51 3.06 -2.95 4.72
N GLN A 52 3.34 -3.83 3.77
CA GLN A 52 4.72 -4.12 3.36
C GLN A 52 5.34 -2.97 2.57
N GLU A 53 6.66 -2.94 2.49
CA GLU A 53 7.40 -1.93 1.74
C GLU A 53 6.95 -1.91 0.28
N ILE A 54 6.66 -0.71 -0.25
CA ILE A 54 6.12 -0.49 -1.61
C ILE A 54 4.97 -1.49 -1.86
N PHE A 55 3.96 -1.44 -0.99
CA PHE A 55 2.96 -2.51 -0.92
C PHE A 55 2.15 -2.66 -2.21
N ASN A 56 2.03 -1.61 -3.01
CA ASN A 56 1.20 -1.60 -4.21
C ASN A 56 1.98 -1.88 -5.51
N THR A 57 3.24 -2.29 -5.41
CA THR A 57 4.06 -2.67 -6.57
C THR A 57 4.95 -3.85 -6.23
N PRO A 58 5.52 -4.54 -7.25
CA PRO A 58 6.67 -5.41 -7.01
C PRO A 58 7.85 -4.56 -6.53
N TYR A 59 8.83 -5.20 -5.91
CA TYR A 59 10.08 -4.52 -5.55
C TYR A 59 10.93 -4.40 -6.81
N PHE A 60 10.79 -3.26 -7.50
CA PHE A 60 11.36 -3.07 -8.84
C PHE A 60 12.80 -2.58 -8.85
N CYS A 61 13.35 -2.19 -7.71
CA CYS A 61 14.68 -1.57 -7.64
C CYS A 61 15.81 -2.43 -8.21
N PRO A 62 15.84 -3.77 -8.00
CA PRO A 62 16.92 -4.60 -8.55
C PRO A 62 16.94 -4.64 -10.07
N GLY A 63 15.79 -4.50 -10.73
CA GLY A 63 15.70 -4.55 -12.19
C GLY A 63 16.11 -3.25 -12.87
N GLN A 64 16.15 -2.15 -12.15
CA GLN A 64 16.52 -0.83 -12.66
C GLN A 64 15.75 -0.41 -13.91
N ASP A 65 14.49 -0.85 -14.02
CA ASP A 65 13.62 -0.48 -15.13
C ASP A 65 13.00 0.89 -14.86
N ASN A 66 13.37 1.87 -15.68
CA ASN A 66 12.91 3.25 -15.53
C ASN A 66 11.40 3.41 -15.72
N ALA A 67 10.73 2.42 -16.33
CA ALA A 67 9.28 2.47 -16.50
C ALA A 67 8.56 2.56 -15.14
N TRP A 68 9.14 2.02 -14.07
CA TRP A 68 8.55 2.05 -12.74
C TRP A 68 8.56 3.44 -12.09
N TYR A 69 9.32 4.39 -12.63
CA TYR A 69 9.25 5.78 -12.16
C TYR A 69 7.84 6.36 -12.33
N ALA A 70 7.08 5.87 -13.31
CA ALA A 70 5.71 6.29 -13.52
C ALA A 70 4.76 5.78 -12.43
N SER A 71 5.19 4.83 -11.59
CA SER A 71 4.38 4.33 -10.48
C SER A 71 4.37 5.24 -9.27
N ALA A 72 5.24 6.25 -9.24
CA ALA A 72 5.28 7.20 -8.12
C ALA A 72 3.98 8.00 -8.03
N GLU A 73 3.50 8.20 -6.82
CA GLU A 73 2.26 8.93 -6.55
C GLU A 73 2.52 10.15 -5.68
N ALA A 74 1.76 11.22 -5.91
CA ALA A 74 1.73 12.34 -4.99
C ALA A 74 1.09 11.94 -3.66
N VAL A 75 1.41 12.65 -2.59
CA VAL A 75 0.77 12.48 -1.29
C VAL A 75 0.15 13.81 -0.89
N PRO A 76 -1.21 13.89 -0.74
CA PRO A 76 -2.15 12.80 -0.99
C PRO A 76 -2.33 12.48 -2.48
N GLY A 77 -2.67 11.24 -2.75
CA GLY A 77 -2.94 10.73 -4.09
C GLY A 77 -3.92 9.56 -4.03
N PRO A 78 -4.15 8.85 -5.15
CA PRO A 78 -5.20 7.82 -5.18
C PRO A 78 -5.05 6.75 -4.11
N THR A 79 -3.84 6.24 -3.89
CA THR A 79 -3.60 5.18 -2.91
C THR A 79 -3.75 5.70 -1.49
N THR A 80 -3.16 6.85 -1.18
CA THR A 80 -3.27 7.42 0.17
C THR A 80 -4.70 7.83 0.49
N GLU A 81 -5.44 8.37 -0.47
CA GLU A 81 -6.84 8.73 -0.26
C GLU A 81 -7.70 7.50 0.02
N LEU A 82 -7.48 6.40 -0.71
CA LEU A 82 -8.18 5.15 -0.46
C LEU A 82 -7.89 4.63 0.95
N MET A 83 -6.61 4.65 1.35
CA MET A 83 -6.23 4.18 2.68
C MET A 83 -6.76 5.10 3.80
N GLN A 84 -6.87 6.40 3.54
CA GLN A 84 -7.52 7.32 4.47
C GLN A 84 -8.97 6.95 4.73
N ASP A 85 -9.70 6.52 3.69
CA ASP A 85 -11.08 6.08 3.84
C ASP A 85 -11.19 4.86 4.76
N TYR A 86 -10.31 3.89 4.60
CA TYR A 86 -10.29 2.71 5.48
C TYR A 86 -9.84 3.05 6.89
N ALA A 87 -8.83 3.91 7.03
CA ALA A 87 -8.38 4.37 8.35
C ALA A 87 -9.50 5.04 9.12
N LYS A 88 -10.26 5.89 8.43
CA LYS A 88 -11.40 6.60 9.02
C LYS A 88 -12.53 5.62 9.35
N LYS A 89 -12.85 4.72 8.43
CA LYS A 89 -13.96 3.76 8.59
C LYS A 89 -13.76 2.88 9.82
N TYR A 90 -12.55 2.44 10.08
CA TYR A 90 -12.25 1.52 11.17
C TYR A 90 -11.54 2.17 12.36
N ASN A 91 -11.40 3.49 12.34
CA ASN A 91 -10.70 4.24 13.39
C ASN A 91 -9.31 3.64 13.67
N MET A 92 -8.53 3.49 12.62
CA MET A 92 -7.28 2.75 12.63
C MET A 92 -6.17 3.59 11.98
N VAL A 93 -4.97 3.53 12.54
CA VAL A 93 -3.78 4.11 11.89
C VAL A 93 -3.26 3.08 10.88
N ILE A 94 -3.05 3.51 9.65
CA ILE A 94 -2.47 2.65 8.60
C ILE A 94 -1.15 3.25 8.14
N ILE A 95 -0.09 2.47 8.24
CA ILE A 95 1.22 2.83 7.70
C ILE A 95 1.25 2.33 6.25
N VAL A 96 1.39 3.26 5.31
CA VAL A 96 1.21 3.01 3.87
C VAL A 96 2.53 3.29 3.14
N PRO A 97 3.43 2.30 3.01
CA PRO A 97 4.70 2.50 2.31
C PRO A 97 4.48 2.52 0.80
N ILE A 98 4.67 3.66 0.18
CA ILE A 98 4.53 3.84 -1.26
C ILE A 98 5.75 4.57 -1.83
N TYR A 99 5.87 4.53 -3.16
CA TYR A 99 6.84 5.32 -3.89
C TYR A 99 6.26 6.71 -4.14
N GLU A 100 6.76 7.69 -3.42
CA GLU A 100 6.21 9.04 -3.44
C GLU A 100 6.81 9.89 -4.56
N LYS A 101 5.96 10.64 -5.22
CA LYS A 101 6.37 11.70 -6.14
C LYS A 101 6.22 13.04 -5.41
N GLU A 102 7.33 13.59 -4.94
CA GLU A 102 7.31 14.82 -4.14
C GLU A 102 6.92 16.03 -4.99
N GLN A 103 7.49 16.13 -6.19
CA GLN A 103 7.13 17.15 -7.17
C GLN A 103 7.50 16.65 -8.56
N ALA A 104 7.04 17.37 -9.59
CA ALA A 104 7.31 16.96 -10.97
C ALA A 104 8.83 16.86 -11.21
N GLY A 105 9.27 15.66 -11.64
CA GLY A 105 10.68 15.38 -11.92
C GLY A 105 11.51 15.04 -10.70
N VAL A 106 10.94 15.04 -9.49
CA VAL A 106 11.63 14.69 -8.25
C VAL A 106 10.90 13.53 -7.58
N LEU A 107 11.62 12.43 -7.39
CA LEU A 107 11.06 11.21 -6.83
C LEU A 107 11.73 10.84 -5.51
#